data_6465c9c60398cc082641a621cb03c7dd
#
_entry.id   6465c9c60398cc082641a621cb03c7dd
#
_cell.length_a   1.000
_cell.length_b   1.000
_cell.length_c   1.000
_cell.angle_alpha   90.00
_cell.angle_beta   90.00
_cell.angle_gamma   90.00
#
_symmetry.space_group_name_H-M   'P 1'
#
loop_
_entity.id
_entity.type
_entity.pdbx_description
1 polymer ?
#
loop_
_entity_poly.entity_id
_entity_poly.type
_entity_poly.pdbx_seq_one_letter_code
_entity_poly.pdbx_strand_id
1 'polypeptide(L)'
;MEYLGIAADEPKRFGQLNERKRAPLVEFGIEEDLCGLHCQYEGILAPSYETSCRDGYWMCHNQGVNSLRQLRKNYPNLWALLLKWDTDSPVNFHPDGRTVHDFDRRFQMEDEGLLFPDERNFRWAMLDDYSLNYRWF
;
A
#
# COMPACT_ATOMS: atom_id res chain seq x y z
N MET A 1 13.46 27.51 7.86
CA MET A 1 12.77 26.56 8.74
C MET A 1 11.78 25.79 7.88
N GLU A 2 11.76 24.48 7.94
CA GLU A 2 10.89 23.59 7.16
C GLU A 2 9.80 23.04 8.08
N TYR A 3 8.55 23.05 7.63
CA TYR A 3 7.42 22.47 8.35
C TYR A 3 6.99 21.16 7.70
N LEU A 4 6.85 20.11 8.49
CA LEU A 4 6.50 18.78 8.02
C LEU A 4 5.14 18.34 8.58
N GLY A 5 4.29 17.76 7.73
CA GLY A 5 3.02 17.15 8.12
C GLY A 5 3.26 15.75 8.70
N ILE A 6 3.77 15.68 9.93
CA ILE A 6 3.94 14.45 10.68
C ILE A 6 2.93 14.48 11.81
N ALA A 7 2.06 13.48 11.91
CA ALA A 7 1.06 13.37 12.96
C ALA A 7 1.69 12.91 14.31
N ALA A 8 0.98 13.15 15.41
CA ALA A 8 1.50 12.86 16.75
C ALA A 8 1.68 11.36 17.02
N ASP A 9 0.95 10.52 16.32
CA ASP A 9 0.99 9.05 16.37
C ASP A 9 2.04 8.41 15.43
N GLU A 10 2.95 9.22 14.84
CA GLU A 10 4.05 8.76 13.98
C GLU A 10 5.46 8.93 14.65
N PRO A 11 5.74 8.32 15.80
CA PRO A 11 6.96 8.60 16.60
C PRO A 11 8.26 8.28 15.85
N LYS A 12 8.26 7.30 14.95
CA LYS A 12 9.45 6.96 14.15
C LYS A 12 9.85 8.07 13.17
N ARG A 13 8.87 8.78 12.60
CA ARG A 13 9.11 9.89 11.69
C ARG A 13 9.54 11.13 12.47
N PHE A 14 8.90 11.39 13.60
CA PHE A 14 9.25 12.50 14.50
C PHE A 14 10.68 12.39 15.02
N GLY A 15 11.14 11.21 15.41
CA GLY A 15 12.51 10.98 15.91
C GLY A 15 13.63 11.27 14.90
N GLN A 16 13.30 11.53 13.63
CA GLN A 16 14.26 11.88 12.57
C GLN A 16 14.34 13.39 12.29
N LEU A 17 13.61 14.20 13.03
CA LEU A 17 13.64 15.66 12.88
C LEU A 17 14.95 16.25 13.40
N ASN A 18 15.40 17.32 12.76
CA ASN A 18 16.54 18.13 13.19
C ASN A 18 16.08 19.57 13.51
N GLU A 19 16.98 20.38 14.03
CA GLU A 19 16.70 21.75 14.47
C GLU A 19 16.12 22.70 13.40
N ARG A 20 16.25 22.34 12.11
CA ARG A 20 15.71 23.12 10.99
C ARG A 20 14.31 22.70 10.59
N LYS A 21 13.78 21.62 11.17
CA LYS A 21 12.50 20.99 10.83
C LYS A 21 11.56 21.04 12.02
N ARG A 22 10.32 21.40 11.78
CA ARG A 22 9.25 21.39 12.78
C ARG A 22 8.08 20.56 12.31
N ALA A 23 7.40 19.90 13.23
CA ALA A 23 6.19 19.13 12.99
C ALA A 23 5.04 19.69 13.84
N PRO A 24 4.31 20.70 13.34
CA PRO A 24 3.27 21.36 14.13
C PRO A 24 2.20 20.42 14.67
N LEU A 25 1.81 19.40 13.93
CA LEU A 25 0.82 18.41 14.38
C LEU A 25 1.30 17.67 15.61
N VAL A 26 2.59 17.29 15.65
CA VAL A 26 3.20 16.67 16.86
C VAL A 26 3.23 17.64 18.03
N GLU A 27 3.61 18.91 17.76
CA GLU A 27 3.70 19.95 18.80
C GLU A 27 2.33 20.23 19.46
N PHE A 28 1.25 20.09 18.68
CA PHE A 28 -0.13 20.27 19.15
C PHE A 28 -0.82 18.95 19.55
N GLY A 29 -0.15 17.82 19.48
CA GLY A 29 -0.71 16.51 19.84
C GLY A 29 -1.82 16.05 18.89
N ILE A 30 -1.78 16.44 17.61
CA ILE A 30 -2.80 16.11 16.61
C ILE A 30 -2.40 14.81 15.92
N GLU A 31 -3.24 13.79 16.08
CA GLU A 31 -3.10 12.47 15.46
C GLU A 31 -3.70 12.44 14.04
N GLU A 32 -3.35 11.42 13.24
CA GLU A 32 -3.80 11.27 11.84
C GLU A 32 -5.33 11.22 11.74
N ASP A 33 -5.99 10.50 12.64
CA ASP A 33 -7.46 10.40 12.65
C ASP A 33 -8.14 11.76 12.84
N LEU A 34 -7.58 12.62 13.72
CA LEU A 34 -8.11 13.97 13.93
C LEU A 34 -7.90 14.86 12.69
N CYS A 35 -6.77 14.69 11.99
CA CYS A 35 -6.56 15.37 10.72
C CYS A 35 -7.61 14.94 9.68
N GLY A 36 -7.92 13.65 9.58
CA GLY A 36 -8.94 13.11 8.69
C GLY A 36 -10.33 13.70 9.00
N LEU A 37 -10.73 13.73 10.28
CA LEU A 37 -11.99 14.33 10.70
C LEU A 37 -12.08 15.83 10.38
N HIS A 38 -10.99 16.56 10.57
CA HIS A 38 -10.95 17.99 10.22
C HIS A 38 -11.09 18.21 8.70
N CYS A 39 -10.36 17.43 7.89
CA CYS A 39 -10.49 17.48 6.43
C CYS A 39 -11.92 17.12 5.97
N GLN A 40 -12.58 16.17 6.63
CA GLN A 40 -13.97 15.82 6.35
C GLN A 40 -14.91 16.98 6.70
N TYR A 41 -14.72 17.60 7.85
CA TYR A 41 -15.52 18.76 8.29
C TYR A 41 -15.40 19.94 7.32
N GLU A 42 -14.19 20.23 6.83
CA GLU A 42 -13.91 21.29 5.86
C GLU A 42 -14.29 20.92 4.41
N GLY A 43 -14.73 19.66 4.15
CA GLY A 43 -15.10 19.20 2.82
C GLY A 43 -13.93 19.05 1.85
N ILE A 44 -12.72 18.89 2.35
CA ILE A 44 -11.48 18.76 1.57
C ILE A 44 -10.85 17.36 1.66
N LEU A 45 -11.54 16.41 2.30
CA LEU A 45 -11.07 15.02 2.36
C LEU A 45 -11.00 14.43 0.96
N ALA A 46 -9.85 13.85 0.59
CA ALA A 46 -9.70 13.23 -0.71
C ALA A 46 -10.64 11.99 -0.83
N PRO A 47 -11.31 11.80 -1.99
CA PRO A 47 -12.25 10.67 -2.20
C PRO A 47 -11.62 9.29 -1.99
N SER A 48 -10.31 9.16 -2.13
CA SER A 48 -9.55 7.93 -1.87
C SER A 48 -9.70 7.42 -0.43
N TYR A 49 -9.95 8.31 0.54
CA TYR A 49 -10.18 7.94 1.94
C TYR A 49 -11.51 7.22 2.17
N GLU A 50 -12.47 7.27 1.23
CA GLU A 50 -13.70 6.48 1.30
C GLU A 50 -13.42 4.97 1.10
N THR A 51 -12.35 4.63 0.40
CA THR A 51 -11.99 3.25 0.04
C THR A 51 -10.70 2.74 0.68
N SER A 52 -9.90 3.64 1.25
CA SER A 52 -8.61 3.31 1.86
C SER A 52 -8.36 4.18 3.10
N CYS A 53 -7.83 3.60 4.14
CA CYS A 53 -7.43 4.33 5.36
C CYS A 53 -6.11 5.11 5.20
N ARG A 54 -5.45 5.01 4.07
CA ARG A 54 -4.21 5.74 3.76
C ARG A 54 -4.23 6.20 2.32
N ASP A 55 -3.95 7.48 2.12
CA ASP A 55 -3.77 8.05 0.80
C ASP A 55 -2.28 8.02 0.44
N GLY A 56 -1.97 7.31 -0.64
CA GLY A 56 -0.65 7.24 -1.22
C GLY A 56 -0.78 7.22 -2.73
N TYR A 57 0.31 7.48 -3.44
CA TYR A 57 0.29 7.28 -4.89
C TYR A 57 -0.11 5.83 -5.19
N TRP A 58 -1.10 5.65 -6.08
CA TRP A 58 -1.60 4.33 -6.47
C TRP A 58 -0.50 3.36 -6.97
N MET A 59 0.64 3.89 -7.40
CA MET A 59 1.82 3.14 -7.83
C MET A 59 2.95 3.11 -6.77
N CYS A 60 2.66 3.42 -5.51
CA CYS A 60 3.68 3.45 -4.47
C CYS A 60 4.18 2.03 -4.16
N HIS A 61 5.48 1.81 -4.27
CA HIS A 61 6.14 0.53 -3.99
C HIS A 61 6.10 0.11 -2.50
N ASN A 62 5.77 1.04 -1.60
CA ASN A 62 5.62 0.76 -0.16
C ASN A 62 4.17 0.43 0.23
N GLN A 63 3.27 0.21 -0.72
CA GLN A 63 1.90 -0.16 -0.41
C GLN A 63 1.83 -1.57 0.21
N GLY A 64 0.99 -1.70 1.24
CA GLY A 64 0.69 -3.00 1.82
C GLY A 64 -0.17 -3.87 0.88
N VAL A 65 -0.16 -5.18 1.11
CA VAL A 65 -0.90 -6.17 0.30
C VAL A 65 -2.38 -5.82 0.15
N ASN A 66 -3.03 -5.33 1.22
CA ASN A 66 -4.43 -4.93 1.18
C ASN A 66 -4.69 -3.75 0.24
N SER A 67 -3.82 -2.74 0.24
CA SER A 67 -3.94 -1.59 -0.66
C SER A 67 -3.78 -2.00 -2.12
N LEU A 68 -2.82 -2.88 -2.43
CA LEU A 68 -2.63 -3.43 -3.77
C LEU A 68 -3.83 -4.28 -4.21
N ARG A 69 -4.42 -5.07 -3.29
CA ARG A 69 -5.65 -5.84 -3.57
C ARG A 69 -6.82 -4.92 -3.90
N GLN A 70 -7.01 -3.85 -3.14
CA GLN A 70 -8.05 -2.85 -3.42
C GLN A 70 -7.80 -2.11 -4.74
N LEU A 71 -6.55 -1.78 -5.06
CA LEU A 71 -6.18 -1.19 -6.34
C LEU A 71 -6.59 -2.10 -7.50
N ARG A 72 -6.24 -3.39 -7.44
CA ARG A 72 -6.60 -4.38 -8.47
C ARG A 72 -8.11 -4.50 -8.64
N LYS A 73 -8.85 -4.56 -7.52
CA LYS A 73 -10.30 -4.74 -7.52
C LYS A 73 -11.05 -3.51 -8.03
N ASN A 74 -10.69 -2.33 -7.55
CA ASN A 74 -11.46 -1.11 -7.78
C ASN A 74 -10.98 -0.35 -9.03
N TYR A 75 -9.72 -0.54 -9.43
CA TYR A 75 -9.08 0.20 -10.53
C TYR A 75 -8.32 -0.74 -11.47
N PRO A 76 -9.02 -1.68 -12.17
CA PRO A 76 -8.36 -2.70 -12.99
C PRO A 76 -7.50 -2.12 -14.12
N ASN A 77 -7.86 -0.96 -14.67
CA ASN A 77 -7.05 -0.29 -15.69
C ASN A 77 -5.70 0.21 -15.15
N LEU A 78 -5.68 0.74 -13.92
CA LEU A 78 -4.45 1.15 -13.25
C LEU A 78 -3.60 -0.06 -12.86
N TRP A 79 -4.23 -1.14 -12.45
CA TRP A 79 -3.56 -2.40 -12.15
C TRP A 79 -2.86 -2.98 -13.41
N ALA A 80 -3.56 -3.01 -14.54
CA ALA A 80 -2.98 -3.45 -15.81
C ALA A 80 -1.79 -2.58 -16.24
N LEU A 81 -1.87 -1.26 -16.02
CA LEU A 81 -0.76 -0.34 -16.28
C LEU A 81 0.44 -0.62 -15.37
N LEU A 82 0.19 -0.92 -14.09
CA LEU A 82 1.23 -1.25 -13.12
C LEU A 82 1.94 -2.56 -13.49
N LEU A 83 1.21 -3.60 -13.90
CA LEU A 83 1.77 -4.85 -14.43
C LEU A 83 2.66 -4.61 -15.66
N LYS A 84 2.22 -3.75 -16.59
CA LYS A 84 3.02 -3.40 -17.74
C LYS A 84 4.33 -2.72 -17.34
N TRP A 85 4.27 -1.75 -16.43
CA TRP A 85 5.47 -1.05 -15.96
C TRP A 85 6.42 -1.97 -15.20
N ASP A 86 5.90 -2.91 -14.43
CA ASP A 86 6.71 -3.93 -13.74
C ASP A 86 7.45 -4.84 -14.73
N THR A 87 6.80 -5.21 -15.84
CA THR A 87 7.43 -5.98 -16.92
C THR A 87 8.56 -5.20 -17.61
N ASP A 88 8.37 -3.90 -17.80
CA ASP A 88 9.34 -3.03 -18.47
C ASP A 88 10.47 -2.55 -17.51
N SER A 89 10.32 -2.75 -16.20
CA SER A 89 11.24 -2.28 -15.16
C SER A 89 12.40 -3.25 -14.95
N PRO A 90 13.65 -2.75 -14.84
CA PRO A 90 14.79 -3.57 -14.49
C PRO A 90 14.89 -3.90 -12.98
N VAL A 91 14.00 -3.33 -12.15
CA VAL A 91 14.00 -3.48 -10.70
C VAL A 91 12.63 -3.96 -10.22
N ASN A 92 12.65 -4.76 -9.15
CA ASN A 92 11.42 -5.26 -8.55
C ASN A 92 10.59 -4.14 -7.93
N PHE A 93 9.27 -4.27 -7.99
CA PHE A 93 8.34 -3.25 -7.53
C PHE A 93 8.42 -3.02 -6.01
N HIS A 94 8.39 -4.09 -5.22
CA HIS A 94 8.31 -3.97 -3.76
C HIS A 94 9.68 -4.09 -3.09
N PRO A 95 9.93 -3.39 -1.95
CA PRO A 95 11.23 -3.40 -1.26
C PRO A 95 11.70 -4.77 -0.77
N ASP A 96 10.79 -5.73 -0.60
CA ASP A 96 11.10 -7.12 -0.24
C ASP A 96 11.51 -7.99 -1.43
N GLY A 97 11.66 -7.40 -2.61
CA GLY A 97 12.07 -8.08 -3.85
C GLY A 97 10.91 -8.68 -4.63
N ARG A 98 9.65 -8.33 -4.33
CA ARG A 98 8.47 -8.84 -5.04
C ARG A 98 8.12 -7.96 -6.24
N THR A 99 7.62 -8.61 -7.27
CA THR A 99 7.10 -7.98 -8.47
C THR A 99 5.58 -7.76 -8.35
N VAL A 100 5.02 -6.90 -9.20
CA VAL A 100 3.55 -6.75 -9.29
C VAL A 100 2.91 -8.04 -9.78
N HIS A 101 3.61 -8.80 -10.63
CA HIS A 101 3.16 -10.11 -11.11
C HIS A 101 3.05 -11.15 -9.98
N ASP A 102 3.94 -11.11 -8.97
CA ASP A 102 3.82 -11.98 -7.78
C ASP A 102 2.54 -11.66 -7.00
N PHE A 103 2.24 -10.36 -6.81
CA PHE A 103 1.01 -9.94 -6.15
C PHE A 103 -0.23 -10.30 -6.97
N ASP A 104 -0.21 -10.11 -8.30
CA ASP A 104 -1.34 -10.46 -9.17
C ASP A 104 -1.66 -11.96 -9.10
N ARG A 105 -0.63 -12.80 -9.15
CA ARG A 105 -0.78 -14.25 -9.00
C ARG A 105 -1.37 -14.62 -7.64
N ARG A 106 -0.90 -14.01 -6.56
CA ARG A 106 -1.49 -14.20 -5.23
C ARG A 106 -2.97 -13.85 -5.23
N PHE A 107 -3.35 -12.71 -5.79
CA PHE A 107 -4.75 -12.27 -5.81
C PHE A 107 -5.63 -13.15 -6.71
N GLN A 108 -5.10 -13.69 -7.81
CA GLN A 108 -5.80 -14.71 -8.61
C GLN A 108 -6.12 -15.96 -7.79
N MET A 109 -5.15 -16.46 -7.01
CA MET A 109 -5.38 -17.61 -6.12
C MET A 109 -6.41 -17.31 -5.02
N GLU A 110 -6.43 -16.07 -4.51
CA GLU A 110 -7.45 -15.61 -3.56
C GLU A 110 -8.85 -15.61 -4.22
N ASP A 111 -8.96 -15.12 -5.47
CA ASP A 111 -10.22 -15.09 -6.24
C ASP A 111 -10.74 -16.51 -6.58
N GLU A 112 -9.83 -17.45 -6.81
CA GLU A 112 -10.13 -18.86 -7.08
C GLU A 112 -10.45 -19.67 -5.81
N GLY A 113 -10.34 -19.04 -4.64
CA GLY A 113 -10.58 -19.69 -3.34
C GLY A 113 -9.49 -20.67 -2.91
N LEU A 114 -8.34 -20.65 -3.57
CA LEU A 114 -7.18 -21.49 -3.24
C LEU A 114 -6.36 -20.92 -2.08
N LEU A 115 -6.52 -19.63 -1.82
CA LEU A 115 -5.81 -18.90 -0.78
C LEU A 115 -6.78 -17.94 -0.06
N PHE A 116 -6.68 -17.88 1.26
CA PHE A 116 -7.44 -16.89 2.03
C PHE A 116 -6.70 -15.54 2.07
N PRO A 117 -7.38 -14.39 1.89
CA PRO A 117 -6.77 -13.07 1.90
C PRO A 117 -5.94 -12.77 3.16
N ASP A 118 -6.41 -13.27 4.32
CA ASP A 118 -5.78 -13.06 5.63
C ASP A 118 -5.01 -14.28 6.13
N GLU A 119 -4.53 -15.13 5.21
CA GLU A 119 -3.75 -16.33 5.54
C GLU A 119 -2.49 -15.97 6.33
N ARG A 120 -2.50 -16.21 7.63
CA ARG A 120 -1.38 -15.87 8.54
C ARG A 120 -0.12 -16.68 8.26
N ASN A 121 -0.27 -17.87 7.68
CA ASN A 121 0.83 -18.78 7.35
C ASN A 121 1.27 -18.63 5.90
N PHE A 122 0.76 -17.65 5.17
CA PHE A 122 1.13 -17.43 3.78
C PHE A 122 2.64 -17.21 3.64
N ARG A 123 3.25 -18.00 2.79
CA ARG A 123 4.65 -17.84 2.36
C ARG A 123 4.68 -17.69 0.85
N TRP A 124 5.45 -16.73 0.37
CA TRP A 124 5.58 -16.47 -1.05
C TRP A 124 6.04 -17.69 -1.86
N ALA A 125 6.86 -18.59 -1.26
CA ALA A 125 7.26 -19.86 -1.87
C ALA A 125 6.06 -20.78 -2.21
N MET A 126 4.90 -20.60 -1.58
CA MET A 126 3.69 -21.33 -1.92
C MET A 126 3.20 -21.03 -3.34
N LEU A 127 3.46 -19.84 -3.87
CA LEU A 127 3.12 -19.49 -5.25
C LEU A 127 3.93 -20.30 -6.26
N ASP A 128 5.16 -20.65 -5.91
CA ASP A 128 6.06 -21.42 -6.77
C ASP A 128 5.64 -22.91 -6.82
N ASP A 129 5.25 -23.45 -5.67
CA ASP A 129 4.78 -24.85 -5.57
C ASP A 129 3.48 -25.08 -6.35
N TYR A 130 2.55 -24.12 -6.33
CA TYR A 130 1.29 -24.21 -7.10
C TYR A 130 1.52 -24.13 -8.61
N SER A 131 2.58 -23.44 -9.09
CA SER A 131 2.88 -23.38 -10.53
C SER A 131 3.35 -24.71 -11.10
N LEU A 132 3.95 -25.56 -10.28
CA LEU A 132 4.43 -26.87 -10.68
C LEU A 132 3.28 -27.88 -10.79
N ASN A 133 2.21 -27.72 -9.98
CA ASN A 133 1.09 -28.67 -9.93
C ASN A 133 0.00 -28.44 -11.00
N TYR A 134 -0.08 -27.25 -11.60
CA TYR A 134 -1.12 -26.90 -12.59
C TYR A 134 -0.61 -26.82 -14.04
N ARG A 135 0.62 -27.26 -14.31
CA ARG A 135 1.19 -27.30 -15.67
C ARG A 135 0.75 -28.53 -16.50
N TRP A 136 -0.18 -29.35 -16.00
CA TRP A 136 -0.55 -30.64 -16.63
C TRP A 136 -2.03 -30.75 -17.02
N PHE A 137 -2.74 -29.65 -17.24
CA PHE A 137 -4.07 -29.71 -17.86
C PHE A 137 -4.19 -28.70 -18.99
#